data_b9dbe1a03a83c5b91ebf2d34b87d2da3
#
_entry.id   b9dbe1a03a83c5b91ebf2d34b87d2da3
#
_cell.length_a   1.000
_cell.length_b   1.000
_cell.length_c   1.000
_cell.angle_alpha   90.00
_cell.angle_beta   90.00
_cell.angle_gamma   90.00
#
_symmetry.space_group_name_H-M   'P 1'
#
loop_
_entity.id
_entity.type
_entity.pdbx_description
1 polymer ?
#
loop_
_entity_poly.entity_id
_entity_poly.type
_entity_poly.pdbx_seq_one_letter_code
_entity_poly.pdbx_strand_id
1 'polypeptide(L)'
;MIRPVTPSDYNALLKLNSDSIPHVNFINSSIFADLHRQSTLFVVYEHEEEVVAFLIVLDETASYDSLNFAYFQKKFSKFLYIDRIVVAERFRRKGIGQSLYHFLFTLDYGPRPITCEVNLDPPNPKSISFHEAQGFISIDEQLTGKGRKKVSLMMRVKEM
;
A
#
# COMPACT_ATOMS: atom_id res chain seq x y z
N MET A 1 -9.87 6.47 -13.86
CA MET A 1 -8.65 7.21 -14.28
C MET A 1 -7.70 7.37 -13.10
N ILE A 2 -6.45 7.04 -13.30
CA ILE A 2 -5.41 7.17 -12.27
C ILE A 2 -4.74 8.54 -12.42
N ARG A 3 -4.66 9.28 -11.33
CA ARG A 3 -3.99 10.60 -11.32
C ARG A 3 -3.27 10.83 -9.99
N PRO A 4 -2.31 11.77 -9.94
CA PRO A 4 -1.68 12.14 -8.68
C PRO A 4 -2.69 12.67 -7.67
N VAL A 5 -2.43 12.41 -6.40
CA VAL A 5 -3.22 12.94 -5.30
C VAL A 5 -3.03 14.46 -5.20
N THR A 6 -4.07 15.14 -4.74
CA THR A 6 -3.97 16.56 -4.34
C THR A 6 -4.48 16.72 -2.92
N PRO A 7 -4.09 17.79 -2.19
CA PRO A 7 -4.61 18.00 -0.83
C PRO A 7 -6.13 18.05 -0.73
N SER A 8 -6.83 18.46 -1.79
CA SER A 8 -8.29 18.46 -1.81
C SER A 8 -8.89 17.07 -1.78
N ASP A 9 -8.10 16.03 -2.06
CA ASP A 9 -8.56 14.63 -1.99
C ASP A 9 -8.54 14.06 -0.57
N TYR A 10 -7.84 14.69 0.36
CA TYR A 10 -7.56 14.09 1.68
C TYR A 10 -8.82 13.70 2.45
N ASN A 11 -9.89 14.49 2.38
CA ASN A 11 -11.14 14.15 3.06
C ASN A 11 -11.76 12.85 2.54
N ALA A 12 -11.75 12.65 1.22
CA ALA A 12 -12.23 11.40 0.61
C ALA A 12 -11.34 10.22 1.01
N LEU A 13 -10.02 10.43 1.07
CA LEU A 13 -9.06 9.39 1.45
C LEU A 13 -9.20 8.98 2.91
N LEU A 14 -9.46 9.94 3.79
CA LEU A 14 -9.71 9.66 5.22
C LEU A 14 -10.92 8.72 5.38
N LYS A 15 -11.99 8.97 4.64
CA LYS A 15 -13.17 8.12 4.67
C LYS A 15 -12.89 6.72 4.13
N LEU A 16 -12.22 6.63 2.98
CA LEU A 16 -11.85 5.34 2.39
C LEU A 16 -10.98 4.53 3.35
N ASN A 17 -10.01 5.19 3.99
CA ASN A 17 -9.12 4.53 4.94
C ASN A 17 -9.89 4.03 6.17
N SER A 18 -10.77 4.85 6.74
CA SER A 18 -11.58 4.47 7.91
C SER A 18 -12.48 3.28 7.61
N ASP A 19 -13.07 3.23 6.42
CA ASP A 19 -13.94 2.14 6.00
C ASP A 19 -13.16 0.82 5.78
N SER A 20 -11.83 0.87 5.72
CA SER A 20 -10.96 -0.29 5.50
C SER A 20 -10.28 -0.82 6.76
N ILE A 21 -10.52 -0.21 7.92
CA ILE A 21 -10.02 -0.72 9.21
C ILE A 21 -10.76 -2.05 9.51
N PRO A 22 -10.09 -3.10 10.01
CA PRO A 22 -8.71 -3.15 10.54
C PRO A 22 -7.65 -3.56 9.52
N HIS A 23 -7.95 -3.69 8.24
CA HIS A 23 -7.00 -4.12 7.22
C HIS A 23 -5.90 -3.07 6.98
N VAL A 24 -6.23 -1.79 7.23
CA VAL A 24 -5.26 -0.70 7.36
C VAL A 24 -5.46 -0.03 8.71
N ASN A 25 -4.43 0.64 9.23
CA ASN A 25 -4.55 1.40 10.47
C ASN A 25 -5.20 2.76 10.24
N PHE A 26 -5.75 3.33 11.32
CA PHE A 26 -6.28 4.69 11.27
C PHE A 26 -5.15 5.70 11.02
N ILE A 27 -5.41 6.69 10.16
CA ILE A 27 -4.54 7.85 9.98
C ILE A 27 -5.39 9.12 9.85
N ASN A 28 -4.81 10.25 10.23
CA ASN A 28 -5.44 11.56 10.14
C ASN A 28 -4.88 12.36 8.95
N SER A 29 -5.41 13.57 8.71
CA SER A 29 -4.97 14.40 7.60
C SER A 29 -3.51 14.83 7.70
N SER A 30 -2.99 15.02 8.91
CA SER A 30 -1.58 15.34 9.13
C SER A 30 -0.67 14.19 8.67
N ILE A 31 -1.05 12.96 8.96
CA ILE A 31 -0.31 11.76 8.53
C ILE A 31 -0.40 11.62 7.00
N PHE A 32 -1.57 11.86 6.39
CA PHE A 32 -1.68 11.87 4.93
C PHE A 32 -0.76 12.90 4.29
N ALA A 33 -0.71 14.11 4.84
CA ALA A 33 0.17 15.16 4.33
C ALA A 33 1.64 14.77 4.45
N ASP A 34 2.04 14.13 5.54
CA ASP A 34 3.40 13.64 5.73
C ASP A 34 3.75 12.50 4.76
N LEU A 35 2.85 11.54 4.60
CA LEU A 35 3.02 10.46 3.62
C LEU A 35 3.11 11.03 2.19
N HIS A 36 2.31 12.04 1.86
CA HIS A 36 2.35 12.68 0.56
C HIS A 36 3.73 13.30 0.29
N ARG A 37 4.29 14.02 1.28
CA ARG A 37 5.63 14.62 1.13
C ARG A 37 6.72 13.57 0.93
N GLN A 38 6.60 12.42 1.58
CA GLN A 38 7.63 11.39 1.56
C GLN A 38 7.45 10.35 0.46
N SER A 39 6.28 10.31 -0.17
CA SER A 39 5.95 9.25 -1.12
C SER A 39 6.77 9.36 -2.41
N THR A 40 7.17 8.20 -2.91
CA THR A 40 7.68 8.04 -4.27
C THR A 40 6.52 8.04 -5.26
N LEU A 41 5.38 7.49 -4.85
CA LEU A 41 4.15 7.48 -5.63
C LEU A 41 2.95 7.62 -4.70
N PHE A 42 2.07 8.56 -4.99
CA PHE A 42 0.79 8.67 -4.31
C PHE A 42 -0.26 9.04 -5.34
N VAL A 43 -1.04 8.05 -5.75
CA VAL A 43 -2.05 8.21 -6.80
C VAL A 43 -3.42 7.81 -6.30
N VAL A 44 -4.43 8.37 -6.93
CA VAL A 44 -5.84 8.05 -6.68
C VAL A 44 -6.45 7.48 -7.96
N TYR A 45 -7.48 6.66 -7.80
CA TYR A 45 -8.32 6.21 -8.90
C TYR A 45 -9.64 6.97 -8.83
N GLU A 46 -9.95 7.71 -9.90
CA GLU A 46 -11.15 8.52 -10.00
C GLU A 46 -12.11 7.89 -10.99
N HIS A 47 -13.36 7.73 -10.57
CA HIS A 47 -14.45 7.20 -11.38
C HIS A 47 -15.62 8.16 -11.29
N GLU A 48 -16.05 8.70 -12.44
CA GLU A 48 -17.16 9.66 -12.52
C GLU A 48 -17.01 10.81 -11.50
N GLU A 49 -15.81 11.42 -11.50
CA GLU A 49 -15.43 12.54 -10.62
C GLU A 49 -15.38 12.21 -9.12
N GLU A 50 -15.45 10.92 -8.76
CA GLU A 50 -15.34 10.45 -7.38
C GLU A 50 -14.04 9.67 -7.19
N VAL A 51 -13.29 9.98 -6.12
CA VAL A 51 -12.11 9.20 -5.73
C VAL A 51 -12.60 7.94 -5.04
N VAL A 52 -12.32 6.77 -5.62
CA VAL A 52 -12.81 5.47 -5.14
C VAL A 52 -11.68 4.54 -4.68
N ALA A 53 -10.43 4.92 -4.88
CA ALA A 53 -9.28 4.12 -4.45
C ALA A 53 -8.01 4.98 -4.41
N PHE A 54 -7.01 4.50 -3.69
CA PHE A 54 -5.69 5.15 -3.67
C PHE A 54 -4.57 4.16 -3.37
N LEU A 55 -3.35 4.56 -3.73
CA LEU A 55 -2.13 3.79 -3.53
C LEU A 55 -1.02 4.72 -3.06
N ILE A 56 -0.36 4.35 -1.97
CA ILE A 56 0.79 5.09 -1.42
C ILE A 56 2.00 4.18 -1.42
N VAL A 57 3.09 4.63 -2.05
CA VAL A 57 4.35 3.90 -2.15
C VAL A 57 5.49 4.79 -1.64
N LEU A 58 6.33 4.24 -0.78
CA LEU A 58 7.55 4.86 -0.25
C LEU A 58 8.75 4.13 -0.81
N ASP A 59 9.92 4.76 -0.76
CA ASP A 59 11.18 4.07 -1.01
C ASP A 59 12.05 4.04 0.26
N GLU A 60 13.27 3.51 0.15
CA GLU A 60 14.19 3.33 1.27
C GLU A 60 14.60 4.63 1.97
N THR A 61 14.41 5.78 1.33
CA THR A 61 14.81 7.08 1.89
C THR A 61 13.76 7.69 2.82
N ALA A 62 12.56 7.12 2.87
CA ALA A 62 11.49 7.66 3.70
C ALA A 62 11.84 7.53 5.19
N SER A 63 11.40 8.53 5.96
CA SER A 63 11.47 8.50 7.42
C SER A 63 10.09 8.08 7.94
N TYR A 64 9.87 6.77 8.06
CA TYR A 64 8.57 6.20 8.37
C TYR A 64 8.67 5.28 9.58
N ASP A 65 7.91 5.58 10.62
CA ASP A 65 7.91 4.81 11.87
C ASP A 65 6.93 3.64 11.75
N SER A 66 7.46 2.52 11.27
CA SER A 66 6.71 1.28 11.09
C SER A 66 7.67 0.10 11.27
N LEU A 67 7.26 -0.90 12.06
CA LEU A 67 8.04 -2.14 12.22
C LEU A 67 8.19 -2.87 10.89
N ASN A 68 7.15 -2.86 10.06
CA ASN A 68 7.18 -3.52 8.76
C ASN A 68 8.14 -2.81 7.81
N PHE A 69 8.09 -1.48 7.74
CA PHE A 69 9.03 -0.71 6.95
C PHE A 69 10.47 -0.92 7.44
N ALA A 70 10.69 -0.90 8.74
CA ALA A 70 12.02 -1.13 9.33
C ALA A 70 12.57 -2.52 8.99
N TYR A 71 11.72 -3.54 8.92
CA TYR A 71 12.11 -4.88 8.49
C TYR A 71 12.75 -4.83 7.09
N PHE A 72 12.09 -4.16 6.15
CA PHE A 72 12.59 -4.08 4.77
C PHE A 72 13.83 -3.19 4.66
N GLN A 73 13.95 -2.14 5.47
CA GLN A 73 15.17 -1.31 5.52
C GLN A 73 16.40 -2.12 5.95
N LYS A 74 16.21 -3.10 6.83
CA LYS A 74 17.30 -4.00 7.25
C LYS A 74 17.63 -5.04 6.19
N LYS A 75 16.63 -5.47 5.43
CA LYS A 75 16.77 -6.55 4.45
C LYS A 75 17.32 -6.07 3.11
N PHE A 76 16.91 -4.88 2.66
CA PHE A 76 17.26 -4.35 1.34
C PHE A 76 17.85 -2.95 1.45
N SER A 77 18.91 -2.69 0.66
CA SER A 77 19.47 -1.34 0.55
C SER A 77 18.60 -0.43 -0.31
N LYS A 78 17.90 -0.99 -1.28
CA LYS A 78 16.95 -0.29 -2.16
C LYS A 78 15.69 -1.12 -2.30
N PHE A 79 14.54 -0.50 -2.11
CA PHE A 79 13.23 -1.16 -2.25
C PHE A 79 12.13 -0.12 -2.42
N LEU A 80 10.99 -0.57 -2.91
CA LEU A 80 9.73 0.16 -2.79
C LEU A 80 8.87 -0.52 -1.73
N TYR A 81 8.16 0.29 -0.98
CA TYR A 81 7.26 -0.19 0.06
C TYR A 81 5.86 0.35 -0.19
N ILE A 82 4.91 -0.55 -0.43
CA ILE A 82 3.51 -0.17 -0.52
C ILE A 82 3.01 0.01 0.91
N ASP A 83 2.82 1.27 1.32
CA ASP A 83 2.29 1.56 2.65
C ASP A 83 0.84 1.10 2.74
N ARG A 84 0.04 1.42 1.73
CA ARG A 84 -1.35 0.96 1.65
C ARG A 84 -1.91 1.07 0.25
N ILE A 85 -2.82 0.16 -0.05
CA ILE A 85 -3.73 0.23 -1.18
C ILE A 85 -5.15 0.07 -0.63
N VAL A 86 -6.03 1.00 -0.96
CA VAL A 86 -7.41 1.01 -0.46
C VAL A 86 -8.35 1.20 -1.64
N VAL A 87 -9.37 0.34 -1.72
CA VAL A 87 -10.43 0.42 -2.73
C VAL A 87 -11.77 0.46 -2.00
N ALA A 88 -12.64 1.38 -2.37
CA ALA A 88 -13.98 1.46 -1.82
C ALA A 88 -14.71 0.11 -1.98
N GLU A 89 -15.42 -0.33 -0.95
CA GLU A 89 -16.05 -1.65 -0.93
C GLU A 89 -16.92 -1.91 -2.17
N ARG A 90 -17.75 -0.93 -2.55
CA ARG A 90 -18.64 -1.03 -3.70
C ARG A 90 -17.91 -1.12 -5.04
N PHE A 91 -16.61 -0.80 -5.08
CA PHE A 91 -15.77 -0.88 -6.27
C PHE A 91 -14.79 -2.03 -6.24
N ARG A 92 -14.81 -2.88 -5.22
CA ARG A 92 -13.95 -4.07 -5.16
C ARG A 92 -14.38 -5.10 -6.19
N ARG A 93 -13.42 -5.97 -6.60
CA ARG A 93 -13.61 -7.02 -7.61
C ARG A 93 -13.94 -6.47 -9.01
N LYS A 94 -13.57 -5.22 -9.28
CA LYS A 94 -13.74 -4.59 -10.60
C LYS A 94 -12.40 -4.26 -11.26
N GLY A 95 -11.30 -4.80 -10.75
CA GLY A 95 -9.98 -4.64 -11.33
C GLY A 95 -9.29 -3.31 -11.00
N ILE A 96 -9.81 -2.50 -10.08
CA ILE A 96 -9.22 -1.20 -9.74
C ILE A 96 -7.90 -1.37 -9.02
N GLY A 97 -7.83 -2.26 -8.02
CA GLY A 97 -6.58 -2.55 -7.32
C GLY A 97 -5.51 -3.08 -8.27
N GLN A 98 -5.89 -3.96 -9.18
CA GLN A 98 -5.00 -4.47 -10.22
C GLN A 98 -4.50 -3.35 -11.12
N SER A 99 -5.37 -2.42 -11.52
CA SER A 99 -4.99 -1.27 -12.35
C SER A 99 -3.98 -0.37 -11.65
N LEU A 100 -4.16 -0.13 -10.35
CA LEU A 100 -3.22 0.66 -9.55
C LEU A 100 -1.85 -0.02 -9.47
N TYR A 101 -1.82 -1.34 -9.23
CA TYR A 101 -0.56 -2.08 -9.19
C TYR A 101 0.11 -2.16 -10.56
N HIS A 102 -0.65 -2.38 -11.64
CA HIS A 102 -0.10 -2.34 -12.99
C HIS A 102 0.51 -0.99 -13.31
N PHE A 103 -0.14 0.10 -12.90
CA PHE A 103 0.43 1.44 -13.04
C PHE A 103 1.79 1.53 -12.35
N LEU A 104 1.88 1.07 -11.10
CA LEU A 104 3.14 1.04 -10.37
C LEU A 104 4.20 0.19 -11.11
N PHE A 105 3.83 -0.99 -11.59
CA PHE A 105 4.77 -1.92 -12.23
C PHE A 105 5.34 -1.38 -13.54
N THR A 106 4.64 -0.45 -14.22
CA THR A 106 5.11 0.15 -15.47
C THR A 106 6.10 1.29 -15.26
N LEU A 107 6.25 1.79 -14.03
CA LEU A 107 7.17 2.89 -13.75
C LEU A 107 8.61 2.40 -13.67
N ASP A 108 9.54 3.28 -14.03
CA ASP A 108 10.97 3.00 -13.87
C ASP A 108 11.42 3.46 -12.48
N TYR A 109 11.65 2.52 -11.61
CA TYR A 109 12.15 2.75 -10.25
C TYR A 109 13.45 2.00 -9.99
N GLY A 110 14.14 1.56 -11.06
CA GLY A 110 15.41 0.83 -10.97
C GLY A 110 15.24 -0.59 -10.46
N PRO A 111 16.31 -1.18 -9.89
CA PRO A 111 16.31 -2.61 -9.52
C PRO A 111 15.64 -2.90 -8.17
N ARG A 112 14.72 -2.07 -7.72
CA ARG A 112 14.07 -2.21 -6.42
C ARG A 112 13.03 -3.32 -6.43
N PRO A 113 13.06 -4.26 -5.46
CA PRO A 113 11.89 -5.09 -5.21
C PRO A 113 10.75 -4.24 -4.64
N ILE A 114 9.53 -4.65 -4.91
CA ILE A 114 8.34 -4.03 -4.33
C ILE A 114 7.92 -4.86 -3.13
N THR A 115 7.74 -4.20 -1.99
CA THR A 115 7.44 -4.86 -0.71
C THR A 115 6.14 -4.36 -0.14
N CYS A 116 5.51 -5.19 0.68
CA CYS A 116 4.30 -4.84 1.41
C CYS A 116 4.10 -5.82 2.57
N GLU A 117 3.10 -5.55 3.40
CA GLU A 117 2.59 -6.54 4.36
C GLU A 117 1.09 -6.70 4.21
N VAL A 118 0.61 -7.91 4.54
CA VAL A 118 -0.81 -8.23 4.56
C VAL A 118 -1.13 -8.95 5.87
N ASN A 119 -2.23 -8.58 6.50
CA ASN A 119 -2.63 -9.15 7.78
C ASN A 119 -2.92 -10.65 7.66
N LEU A 120 -2.33 -11.42 8.57
CA LEU A 120 -2.66 -12.84 8.82
C LEU A 120 -3.59 -12.97 10.02
N ASP A 121 -3.44 -12.08 11.02
CA ASP A 121 -4.29 -12.00 12.19
C ASP A 121 -4.45 -10.51 12.56
N PRO A 122 -5.65 -9.93 12.45
CA PRO A 122 -6.88 -10.53 11.92
C PRO A 122 -6.73 -10.94 10.44
N PRO A 123 -7.39 -12.05 10.02
CA PRO A 123 -7.15 -12.60 8.70
C PRO A 123 -7.68 -11.72 7.57
N ASN A 124 -6.91 -11.68 6.48
CA ASN A 124 -7.30 -11.01 5.25
C ASN A 124 -6.97 -11.89 4.04
N PRO A 125 -7.64 -13.05 3.90
CA PRO A 125 -7.27 -14.03 2.87
C PRO A 125 -7.49 -13.50 1.45
N LYS A 126 -8.45 -12.60 1.24
CA LYS A 126 -8.70 -11.98 -0.07
C LYS A 126 -7.51 -11.13 -0.51
N SER A 127 -6.92 -10.38 0.43
CA SER A 127 -5.75 -9.57 0.14
C SER A 127 -4.52 -10.43 -0.11
N ILE A 128 -4.33 -11.50 0.65
CA ILE A 128 -3.24 -12.47 0.40
C ILE A 128 -3.35 -13.02 -1.02
N SER A 129 -4.53 -13.54 -1.40
CA SER A 129 -4.76 -14.09 -2.75
C SER A 129 -4.56 -13.04 -3.84
N PHE A 130 -5.03 -11.82 -3.62
CA PHE A 130 -4.85 -10.72 -4.55
C PHE A 130 -3.35 -10.44 -4.78
N HIS A 131 -2.57 -10.34 -3.70
CA HIS A 131 -1.14 -10.05 -3.81
C HIS A 131 -0.38 -11.20 -4.47
N GLU A 132 -0.71 -12.44 -4.12
CA GLU A 132 -0.11 -13.60 -4.79
C GLU A 132 -0.39 -13.60 -6.30
N ALA A 133 -1.61 -13.25 -6.70
CA ALA A 133 -1.98 -13.14 -8.11
C ALA A 133 -1.21 -12.02 -8.83
N GLN A 134 -0.76 -10.99 -8.11
CA GLN A 134 0.07 -9.92 -8.66
C GLN A 134 1.57 -10.25 -8.66
N GLY A 135 1.95 -11.45 -8.23
CA GLY A 135 3.34 -11.90 -8.24
C GLY A 135 4.11 -11.69 -6.95
N PHE A 136 3.43 -11.33 -5.87
CA PHE A 136 4.06 -11.22 -4.55
C PHE A 136 4.22 -12.60 -3.92
N ILE A 137 5.32 -12.79 -3.20
CA ILE A 137 5.56 -13.99 -2.40
C ILE A 137 5.79 -13.58 -0.94
N SER A 138 5.34 -14.43 -0.02
CA SER A 138 5.62 -14.26 1.40
C SER A 138 7.08 -14.63 1.68
N ILE A 139 7.82 -13.74 2.34
CA ILE A 139 9.22 -13.97 2.68
C ILE A 139 9.44 -14.10 4.18
N ASP A 140 8.52 -13.64 5.00
CA ASP A 140 8.59 -13.73 6.45
C ASP A 140 7.23 -13.39 7.06
N GLU A 141 7.13 -13.55 8.38
CA GLU A 141 5.98 -13.15 9.17
C GLU A 141 6.47 -12.32 10.35
N GLN A 142 5.65 -11.39 10.82
CA GLN A 142 6.01 -10.51 11.92
C GLN A 142 4.80 -10.16 12.76
N LEU A 143 5.02 -10.08 14.08
CA LEU A 143 4.03 -9.55 15.00
C LEU A 143 4.18 -8.03 15.10
N THR A 144 3.07 -7.30 15.02
CA THR A 144 3.02 -5.85 15.12
C THR A 144 1.90 -5.43 16.07
N GLY A 145 1.75 -4.11 16.31
CA GLY A 145 0.70 -3.61 17.20
C GLY A 145 0.78 -4.21 18.60
N LYS A 146 1.99 -4.30 19.16
CA LYS A 146 2.26 -4.90 20.48
C LYS A 146 1.81 -6.37 20.55
N GLY A 147 2.02 -7.12 19.45
CA GLY A 147 1.66 -8.52 19.34
C GLY A 147 0.19 -8.78 19.01
N ARG A 148 -0.61 -7.73 18.76
CA ARG A 148 -2.03 -7.86 18.44
C ARG A 148 -2.32 -8.18 16.99
N LYS A 149 -1.33 -7.98 16.11
CA LYS A 149 -1.43 -8.26 14.68
C LYS A 149 -0.28 -9.15 14.26
N LYS A 150 -0.58 -10.07 13.35
CA LYS A 150 0.43 -10.86 12.65
C LYS A 150 0.30 -10.56 11.17
N VAL A 151 1.42 -10.27 10.53
CA VAL A 151 1.46 -9.92 9.11
C VAL A 151 2.34 -10.88 8.33
N SER A 152 1.98 -11.14 7.07
CA SER A 152 2.87 -11.71 6.07
C SER A 152 3.66 -10.57 5.43
N LEU A 153 4.98 -10.67 5.47
CA LEU A 153 5.87 -9.75 4.78
C LEU A 153 6.11 -10.29 3.38
N MET A 154 5.78 -9.52 2.36
CA MET A 154 5.74 -9.98 0.98
C MET A 154 6.61 -9.12 0.07
N MET A 155 7.11 -9.73 -1.01
CA MET A 155 7.89 -9.02 -2.01
C MET A 155 7.55 -9.51 -3.42
N ARG A 156 7.71 -8.60 -4.37
CA ARG A 156 7.66 -8.87 -5.80
C ARG A 156 8.96 -8.36 -6.43
N VAL A 157 9.63 -9.23 -7.18
CA VAL A 157 10.84 -8.86 -7.90
C VAL A 157 10.45 -8.41 -9.31
N LYS A 158 11.05 -7.30 -9.76
CA LYS A 158 10.84 -6.80 -11.12
C LYS A 158 11.31 -7.85 -12.13
N GLU A 159 10.44 -8.23 -13.04
CA GLU A 159 10.82 -9.09 -14.15
C GLU A 159 11.75 -8.33 -15.11
N MET A 160 12.83 -9.00 -15.49
CA MET A 160 13.76 -8.45 -16.48
C MET A 160 13.33 -8.78 -17.91
#